data_56584bb2d5f0718826965d11c5042034
#
_entry.id   56584bb2d5f0718826965d11c5042034
#
_cell.length_a   1.000
_cell.length_b   1.000
_cell.length_c   1.000
_cell.angle_alpha   90.00
_cell.angle_beta   90.00
_cell.angle_gamma   90.00
#
_symmetry.space_group_name_H-M   'P 1'
#
loop_
_entity.id
_entity.type
_entity.pdbx_description
1 polymer ?
#
loop_
_entity_poly.entity_id
_entity_poly.type
_entity_poly.pdbx_seq_one_letter_code
_entity_poly.pdbx_strand_id
1 'polypeptide(L)'
;MSAAEWAQPDCSRSPEMSGMTDKARIAVLVDFGGVITSSVLRAFTDFGASLGDPRLPLDLLARDQPSRTLLADHECGRIDAEAFERGFAERLRAHGANVSAEGLTLRMQAGMSIDRDMLTLLGDLRAVGRPVALVSNSFGTGTYDRVELAAVADAIVISSEVGIRKPSRRIYAIACQRLGIDPEEAVMIDDLQQNLDGAARIGIGGVLHTSAADTRRQLAERFGITA
;
A
#
# COMPACT_ATOMS: atom_id res chain seq x y z
N MET A 1 49.89 27.36 -54.73
CA MET A 1 49.74 27.51 -53.26
C MET A 1 48.43 26.86 -52.87
N SER A 2 48.56 25.81 -52.20
CA SER A 2 47.82 24.78 -51.59
C SER A 2 46.31 25.08 -51.21
N ALA A 3 45.42 24.25 -51.76
CA ALA A 3 44.01 24.13 -51.33
C ALA A 3 43.99 23.33 -50.03
N ALA A 4 43.41 23.88 -48.96
CA ALA A 4 43.19 23.19 -47.73
C ALA A 4 41.96 22.28 -47.84
N GLU A 5 42.20 21.00 -47.61
CA GLU A 5 41.25 19.90 -47.54
C GLU A 5 40.35 20.03 -46.33
N TRP A 6 39.05 20.22 -46.54
CA TRP A 6 38.02 20.13 -45.49
C TRP A 6 37.61 18.67 -45.36
N ALA A 7 38.15 17.99 -44.37
CA ALA A 7 37.68 16.67 -43.97
C ALA A 7 36.24 16.79 -43.35
N GLN A 8 35.30 16.10 -43.95
CA GLN A 8 33.94 15.94 -43.40
C GLN A 8 33.98 15.02 -42.15
N PRO A 9 33.28 15.33 -41.08
CA PRO A 9 33.17 14.40 -39.96
C PRO A 9 32.32 13.19 -40.34
N ASP A 10 32.87 12.03 -40.07
CA ASP A 10 32.23 10.70 -40.24
C ASP A 10 30.94 10.59 -39.34
N CYS A 11 29.78 10.55 -39.98
CA CYS A 11 28.44 10.50 -39.36
C CYS A 11 27.95 9.05 -39.16
N SER A 12 28.87 8.09 -38.94
CA SER A 12 28.53 6.65 -38.81
C SER A 12 28.57 6.09 -37.39
N ARG A 13 28.50 6.93 -36.36
CA ARG A 13 28.26 6.47 -34.98
C ARG A 13 26.84 6.80 -34.58
N SER A 14 25.93 5.83 -34.76
CA SER A 14 24.67 5.80 -34.02
C SER A 14 24.98 5.85 -32.52
N PRO A 15 24.27 6.68 -31.73
CA PRO A 15 24.43 6.61 -30.29
C PRO A 15 23.97 5.21 -29.85
N GLU A 16 24.91 4.44 -29.29
CA GLU A 16 24.54 3.25 -28.51
C GLU A 16 23.49 3.70 -27.50
N MET A 17 22.28 3.18 -27.64
CA MET A 17 21.26 3.24 -26.62
C MET A 17 21.88 2.53 -25.41
N SER A 18 22.40 3.34 -24.48
CA SER A 18 22.81 2.91 -23.17
C SER A 18 21.64 2.11 -22.58
N GLY A 19 21.83 0.78 -22.51
CA GLY A 19 20.84 -0.10 -21.91
C GLY A 19 20.52 0.42 -20.52
N MET A 20 19.25 0.77 -20.31
CA MET A 20 18.69 0.81 -18.97
C MET A 20 18.87 -0.63 -18.45
N THR A 21 19.90 -0.83 -17.63
CA THR A 21 20.03 -2.06 -16.86
C THR A 21 18.82 -2.08 -15.93
N ASP A 22 17.88 -2.97 -16.22
CA ASP A 22 16.72 -3.21 -15.35
C ASP A 22 17.33 -3.62 -14.00
N LYS A 23 17.28 -2.70 -13.02
CA LYS A 23 17.85 -2.95 -11.69
C LYS A 23 17.13 -4.14 -11.07
N ALA A 24 17.86 -5.11 -10.56
CA ALA A 24 17.29 -6.25 -9.90
C ALA A 24 16.41 -5.81 -8.71
N ARG A 25 15.18 -6.32 -8.65
CA ARG A 25 14.30 -6.08 -7.50
C ARG A 25 14.86 -6.82 -6.28
N ILE A 26 15.09 -6.09 -5.21
CA ILE A 26 15.74 -6.64 -4.01
C ILE A 26 14.89 -6.51 -2.75
N ALA A 27 13.91 -5.61 -2.73
CA ALA A 27 13.13 -5.28 -1.55
C ALA A 27 11.62 -5.39 -1.81
N VAL A 28 10.87 -5.61 -0.73
CA VAL A 28 9.42 -5.73 -0.74
C VAL A 28 8.80 -4.64 0.13
N LEU A 29 7.85 -3.89 -0.44
CA LEU A 29 6.93 -3.05 0.27
C LEU A 29 5.62 -3.82 0.43
N VAL A 30 5.03 -3.82 1.61
CA VAL A 30 3.82 -4.60 1.91
C VAL A 30 2.75 -3.75 2.57
N ASP A 31 1.50 -3.89 2.12
CA ASP A 31 0.34 -3.32 2.83
C ASP A 31 0.02 -4.14 4.08
N PHE A 32 -0.75 -3.55 4.98
CA PHE A 32 -1.26 -4.22 6.17
C PHE A 32 -2.66 -4.77 5.96
N GLY A 33 -3.62 -3.89 5.67
CA GLY A 33 -5.03 -4.24 5.53
C GLY A 33 -5.34 -5.01 4.24
N GLY A 34 -5.89 -6.22 4.33
CA GLY A 34 -6.18 -7.05 3.16
C GLY A 34 -4.96 -7.82 2.62
N VAL A 35 -3.77 -7.65 3.23
CA VAL A 35 -2.54 -8.39 2.90
C VAL A 35 -1.99 -9.12 4.12
N ILE A 36 -1.61 -8.42 5.19
CA ILE A 36 -1.24 -9.03 6.48
C ILE A 36 -2.48 -9.41 7.29
N THR A 37 -3.60 -8.75 7.00
CA THR A 37 -4.91 -9.13 7.55
C THR A 37 -5.82 -9.68 6.46
N SER A 38 -6.93 -10.31 6.87
CA SER A 38 -8.04 -10.60 5.96
C SER A 38 -8.62 -9.30 5.37
N SER A 39 -9.42 -9.44 4.30
CA SER A 39 -9.94 -8.32 3.51
C SER A 39 -10.69 -7.27 4.35
N VAL A 40 -10.22 -6.02 4.28
CA VAL A 40 -10.88 -4.83 4.87
C VAL A 40 -12.25 -4.60 4.22
N LEU A 41 -12.34 -4.78 2.89
CA LEU A 41 -13.59 -4.59 2.16
C LEU A 41 -14.67 -5.58 2.63
N ARG A 42 -14.28 -6.82 2.91
CA ARG A 42 -15.20 -7.82 3.47
C ARG A 42 -15.65 -7.43 4.87
N ALA A 43 -14.74 -7.02 5.74
CA ALA A 43 -15.11 -6.60 7.10
C ALA A 43 -16.10 -5.42 7.09
N PHE A 44 -15.91 -4.45 6.19
CA PHE A 44 -16.84 -3.32 6.03
C PHE A 44 -18.18 -3.74 5.44
N THR A 45 -18.20 -4.74 4.54
CA THR A 45 -19.45 -5.33 4.02
C THR A 45 -20.21 -6.06 5.12
N ASP A 46 -19.53 -6.86 5.94
CA ASP A 46 -20.13 -7.59 7.07
C ASP A 46 -20.67 -6.61 8.12
N PHE A 47 -19.93 -5.53 8.40
CA PHE A 47 -20.42 -4.43 9.23
C PHE A 47 -21.68 -3.78 8.65
N GLY A 48 -21.70 -3.46 7.36
CA GLY A 48 -22.86 -2.91 6.67
C GLY A 48 -24.08 -3.84 6.74
N ALA A 49 -23.86 -5.16 6.61
CA ALA A 49 -24.91 -6.16 6.76
C ALA A 49 -25.55 -6.10 8.16
N SER A 50 -24.75 -5.85 9.22
CA SER A 50 -25.27 -5.68 10.58
C SER A 50 -26.14 -4.42 10.76
N LEU A 51 -25.99 -3.45 9.84
CA LEU A 51 -26.79 -2.21 9.79
C LEU A 51 -28.02 -2.33 8.86
N GLY A 52 -28.18 -3.48 8.17
CA GLY A 52 -29.27 -3.72 7.23
C GLY A 52 -28.92 -3.42 5.76
N ASP A 53 -27.76 -2.84 5.46
CA ASP A 53 -27.27 -2.62 4.09
C ASP A 53 -25.76 -2.92 3.98
N PRO A 54 -25.37 -4.08 3.41
CA PRO A 54 -23.97 -4.49 3.27
C PRO A 54 -23.10 -3.52 2.48
N ARG A 55 -23.69 -2.71 1.61
CA ARG A 55 -22.96 -1.79 0.73
C ARG A 55 -22.79 -0.40 1.30
N LEU A 56 -23.65 0.00 2.23
CA LEU A 56 -23.72 1.37 2.73
C LEU A 56 -22.38 1.94 3.20
N PRO A 57 -21.58 1.27 4.05
CA PRO A 57 -20.29 1.84 4.48
C PRO A 57 -19.33 2.07 3.31
N LEU A 58 -19.22 1.10 2.41
CA LEU A 58 -18.32 1.18 1.25
C LEU A 58 -18.78 2.22 0.23
N ASP A 59 -20.08 2.30 -0.07
CA ASP A 59 -20.64 3.29 -0.99
C ASP A 59 -20.44 4.72 -0.46
N LEU A 60 -20.58 4.94 0.86
CA LEU A 60 -20.29 6.23 1.47
C LEU A 60 -18.78 6.57 1.36
N LEU A 61 -17.90 5.68 1.75
CA LEU A 61 -16.45 5.89 1.69
C LEU A 61 -15.95 6.06 0.26
N ALA A 62 -16.63 5.48 -0.75
CA ALA A 62 -16.25 5.58 -2.15
C ALA A 62 -16.84 6.79 -2.89
N ARG A 63 -18.07 7.22 -2.56
CA ARG A 63 -18.86 8.14 -3.38
C ARG A 63 -19.36 9.38 -2.66
N ASP A 64 -19.56 9.34 -1.33
CA ASP A 64 -20.01 10.49 -0.55
C ASP A 64 -18.81 11.39 -0.22
N GLN A 65 -18.81 12.62 -0.78
CA GLN A 65 -17.67 13.52 -0.62
C GLN A 65 -17.31 13.83 0.84
N PRO A 66 -18.27 14.10 1.77
CA PRO A 66 -17.95 14.26 3.20
C PRO A 66 -17.28 13.04 3.81
N SER A 67 -17.78 11.82 3.55
CA SER A 67 -17.20 10.57 4.06
C SER A 67 -15.79 10.33 3.52
N ARG A 68 -15.55 10.61 2.24
CA ARG A 68 -14.22 10.54 1.62
C ARG A 68 -13.23 11.51 2.25
N THR A 69 -13.69 12.73 2.57
CA THR A 69 -12.85 13.73 3.24
C THR A 69 -12.51 13.27 4.65
N LEU A 70 -13.51 12.81 5.43
CA LEU A 70 -13.29 12.25 6.77
C LEU A 70 -12.27 11.11 6.76
N LEU A 71 -12.41 10.16 5.83
CA LEU A 71 -11.47 9.04 5.70
C LEU A 71 -10.06 9.54 5.37
N ALA A 72 -9.92 10.44 4.38
CA ALA A 72 -8.63 10.98 4.00
C ALA A 72 -7.95 11.76 5.13
N ASP A 73 -8.72 12.53 5.90
CA ASP A 73 -8.21 13.29 7.05
C ASP A 73 -7.78 12.35 8.18
N HIS A 74 -8.56 11.31 8.45
CA HIS A 74 -8.23 10.30 9.44
C HIS A 74 -6.99 9.49 9.05
N GLU A 75 -6.94 8.96 7.82
CA GLU A 75 -5.78 8.21 7.34
C GLU A 75 -4.49 9.04 7.30
N CYS A 76 -4.59 10.36 7.12
CA CYS A 76 -3.43 11.26 7.18
C CYS A 76 -3.15 11.83 8.58
N GLY A 77 -3.86 11.38 9.62
CA GLY A 77 -3.67 11.85 10.99
C GLY A 77 -4.09 13.30 11.25
N ARG A 78 -4.88 13.92 10.34
CA ARG A 78 -5.41 15.28 10.52
C ARG A 78 -6.56 15.34 11.50
N ILE A 79 -7.30 14.25 11.64
CA ILE A 79 -8.30 14.04 12.68
C ILE A 79 -8.02 12.70 13.37
N ASP A 80 -8.37 12.61 14.64
CA ASP A 80 -8.27 11.37 15.41
C ASP A 80 -9.40 10.39 15.09
N ALA A 81 -9.30 9.18 15.65
CA ALA A 81 -10.29 8.12 15.44
C ALA A 81 -11.67 8.54 15.96
N GLU A 82 -11.75 9.25 17.10
CA GLU A 82 -13.01 9.69 17.69
C GLU A 82 -13.74 10.71 16.79
N ALA A 83 -13.01 11.67 16.23
CA ALA A 83 -13.57 12.65 15.29
C ALA A 83 -14.05 11.96 14.01
N PHE A 84 -13.28 11.00 13.47
CA PHE A 84 -13.72 10.18 12.34
C PHE A 84 -14.99 9.39 12.68
N GLU A 85 -15.03 8.71 13.81
CA GLU A 85 -16.17 7.91 14.26
C GLU A 85 -17.44 8.74 14.39
N ARG A 86 -17.34 9.92 15.01
CA ARG A 86 -18.47 10.86 15.12
C ARG A 86 -19.00 11.27 13.74
N GLY A 87 -18.11 11.75 12.88
CA GLY A 87 -18.49 12.24 11.56
C GLY A 87 -19.03 11.13 10.66
N PHE A 88 -18.39 9.95 10.66
CA PHE A 88 -18.86 8.84 9.81
C PHE A 88 -20.16 8.21 10.34
N ALA A 89 -20.36 8.13 11.66
CA ALA A 89 -21.64 7.71 12.23
C ALA A 89 -22.77 8.66 11.85
N GLU A 90 -22.54 9.97 11.79
CA GLU A 90 -23.53 10.94 11.31
C GLU A 90 -23.89 10.68 9.84
N ARG A 91 -22.90 10.38 8.98
CA ARG A 91 -23.16 10.02 7.57
C ARG A 91 -23.98 8.74 7.44
N LEU A 92 -23.63 7.70 8.19
CA LEU A 92 -24.37 6.44 8.22
C LEU A 92 -25.84 6.66 8.67
N ARG A 93 -26.05 7.45 9.74
CA ARG A 93 -27.40 7.78 10.24
C ARG A 93 -28.21 8.60 9.24
N ALA A 94 -27.57 9.55 8.53
CA ALA A 94 -28.24 10.32 7.47
C ALA A 94 -28.73 9.44 6.31
N HIS A 95 -28.19 8.24 6.17
CA HIS A 95 -28.61 7.22 5.20
C HIS A 95 -29.42 6.07 5.82
N GLY A 96 -30.02 6.31 6.99
CA GLY A 96 -30.98 5.40 7.62
C GLY A 96 -30.41 4.34 8.56
N ALA A 97 -29.08 4.28 8.73
CA ALA A 97 -28.50 3.32 9.67
C ALA A 97 -28.70 3.75 11.14
N ASN A 98 -29.01 2.79 12.01
CA ASN A 98 -29.01 3.00 13.46
C ASN A 98 -27.65 2.58 14.03
N VAL A 99 -26.75 3.54 14.27
CA VAL A 99 -25.38 3.26 14.69
C VAL A 99 -24.87 4.28 15.71
N SER A 100 -24.18 3.81 16.75
CA SER A 100 -23.40 4.67 17.67
C SER A 100 -22.06 5.06 17.04
N ALA A 101 -21.54 6.23 17.39
CA ALA A 101 -20.18 6.63 17.03
C ALA A 101 -19.12 5.87 17.84
N GLU A 102 -19.36 5.65 19.13
CA GLU A 102 -18.40 5.03 20.04
C GLU A 102 -17.93 3.66 19.54
N GLY A 103 -16.60 3.51 19.35
CA GLY A 103 -15.98 2.28 18.88
C GLY A 103 -16.41 1.85 17.47
N LEU A 104 -16.82 2.79 16.63
CA LEU A 104 -17.28 2.50 15.27
C LEU A 104 -16.18 1.82 14.45
N THR A 105 -14.96 2.30 14.50
CA THR A 105 -13.83 1.73 13.76
C THR A 105 -13.50 0.30 14.21
N LEU A 106 -13.61 0.01 15.50
CA LEU A 106 -13.44 -1.35 16.02
C LEU A 106 -14.53 -2.30 15.49
N ARG A 107 -15.79 -1.82 15.44
CA ARG A 107 -16.91 -2.63 14.88
C ARG A 107 -16.72 -2.84 13.38
N MET A 108 -16.24 -1.85 12.63
CA MET A 108 -15.95 -1.98 11.21
C MET A 108 -14.83 -2.99 10.93
N GLN A 109 -13.89 -3.13 11.87
CA GLN A 109 -12.79 -4.10 11.79
C GLN A 109 -13.09 -5.44 12.47
N ALA A 110 -14.28 -5.60 13.06
CA ALA A 110 -14.66 -6.84 13.73
C ALA A 110 -14.60 -8.01 12.73
N GLY A 111 -14.04 -9.12 13.17
CA GLY A 111 -13.86 -10.30 12.31
C GLY A 111 -12.63 -10.28 11.41
N MET A 112 -11.86 -9.19 11.34
CA MET A 112 -10.56 -9.21 10.69
C MET A 112 -9.59 -10.14 11.45
N SER A 113 -8.89 -10.99 10.71
CA SER A 113 -7.90 -11.94 11.22
C SER A 113 -6.53 -11.68 10.59
N ILE A 114 -5.48 -12.07 11.30
CA ILE A 114 -4.12 -12.03 10.77
C ILE A 114 -3.91 -13.21 9.83
N ASP A 115 -3.33 -12.95 8.65
CA ASP A 115 -2.86 -13.96 7.72
C ASP A 115 -1.47 -14.46 8.15
N ARG A 116 -1.43 -15.65 8.75
CA ARG A 116 -0.19 -16.25 9.25
C ARG A 116 0.73 -16.68 8.13
N ASP A 117 0.19 -17.05 6.96
CA ASP A 117 1.00 -17.48 5.81
C ASP A 117 1.72 -16.26 5.21
N MET A 118 1.07 -15.08 5.22
CA MET A 118 1.75 -13.83 4.85
C MET A 118 2.86 -13.47 5.83
N LEU A 119 2.60 -13.57 7.14
CA LEU A 119 3.66 -13.33 8.14
C LEU A 119 4.85 -14.26 7.93
N THR A 120 4.59 -15.54 7.63
CA THR A 120 5.64 -16.52 7.32
C THR A 120 6.41 -16.11 6.07
N LEU A 121 5.72 -15.73 4.98
CA LEU A 121 6.37 -15.27 3.75
C LEU A 121 7.29 -14.06 4.01
N LEU A 122 6.83 -13.06 4.78
CA LEU A 122 7.65 -11.89 5.10
C LEU A 122 8.88 -12.26 5.95
N GLY A 123 8.71 -13.18 6.90
CA GLY A 123 9.82 -13.74 7.69
C GLY A 123 10.85 -14.47 6.84
N ASP A 124 10.40 -15.31 5.91
CA ASP A 124 11.25 -16.04 4.97
C ASP A 124 12.05 -15.06 4.08
N LEU A 125 11.39 -14.01 3.53
CA LEU A 125 12.04 -12.98 2.73
C LEU A 125 13.17 -12.28 3.51
N ARG A 126 12.88 -11.87 4.74
CA ARG A 126 13.88 -11.23 5.61
C ARG A 126 15.03 -12.19 5.98
N ALA A 127 14.73 -13.46 6.22
CA ALA A 127 15.74 -14.46 6.53
C ALA A 127 16.76 -14.69 5.40
N VAL A 128 16.35 -14.47 4.14
CA VAL A 128 17.26 -14.52 2.99
C VAL A 128 17.83 -13.13 2.62
N GLY A 129 17.70 -12.15 3.51
CA GLY A 129 18.28 -10.81 3.34
C GLY A 129 17.52 -9.90 2.38
N ARG A 130 16.23 -10.15 2.13
CA ARG A 130 15.36 -9.25 1.36
C ARG A 130 14.76 -8.20 2.30
N PRO A 131 15.07 -6.91 2.15
CA PRO A 131 14.49 -5.87 2.99
C PRO A 131 12.97 -5.78 2.81
N VAL A 132 12.25 -5.60 3.91
CA VAL A 132 10.78 -5.46 3.92
C VAL A 132 10.39 -4.12 4.54
N ALA A 133 9.54 -3.33 3.87
CA ALA A 133 8.90 -2.16 4.48
C ALA A 133 7.39 -2.33 4.54
N LEU A 134 6.80 -2.06 5.69
CA LEU A 134 5.36 -1.90 5.83
C LEU A 134 4.94 -0.50 5.35
N VAL A 135 3.93 -0.43 4.46
CA VAL A 135 3.37 0.83 3.96
C VAL A 135 1.85 0.78 4.08
N SER A 136 1.31 1.34 5.15
CA SER A 136 -0.10 1.19 5.52
C SER A 136 -0.84 2.52 5.59
N ASN A 137 -2.07 2.53 5.05
CA ASN A 137 -3.04 3.58 5.37
C ASN A 137 -3.64 3.27 6.74
N SER A 138 -3.51 4.22 7.67
CA SER A 138 -4.01 4.08 9.04
C SER A 138 -5.54 4.05 9.07
N PHE A 139 -6.12 3.18 9.90
CA PHE A 139 -7.56 3.16 10.12
C PHE A 139 -7.89 2.74 11.56
N GLY A 140 -8.58 3.61 12.29
CA GLY A 140 -8.99 3.35 13.69
C GLY A 140 -7.82 3.33 14.67
N THR A 141 -8.09 2.78 15.85
CA THR A 141 -7.11 2.56 16.92
C THR A 141 -6.84 1.08 17.07
N GLY A 142 -5.62 0.72 17.55
CA GLY A 142 -5.29 -0.68 17.83
C GLY A 142 -5.17 -1.61 16.62
N THR A 143 -5.19 -1.07 15.40
CA THR A 143 -5.12 -1.86 14.15
C THR A 143 -3.87 -2.74 14.11
N TYR A 144 -2.76 -2.23 14.61
CA TYR A 144 -1.46 -2.91 14.56
C TYR A 144 -1.11 -3.71 15.82
N ASP A 145 -1.90 -3.60 16.91
CA ASP A 145 -1.58 -4.17 18.25
C ASP A 145 -1.44 -5.70 18.24
N ARG A 146 -2.00 -6.36 17.21
CA ARG A 146 -2.00 -7.83 17.08
C ARG A 146 -0.76 -8.39 16.38
N VAL A 147 0.14 -7.51 15.90
CA VAL A 147 1.35 -7.87 15.16
C VAL A 147 2.52 -7.05 15.67
N GLU A 148 3.59 -7.70 16.08
CA GLU A 148 4.85 -7.01 16.35
C GLU A 148 5.47 -6.56 15.03
N LEU A 149 5.21 -5.31 14.63
CA LEU A 149 5.59 -4.79 13.32
C LEU A 149 7.09 -4.87 13.06
N ALA A 150 7.93 -4.67 14.08
CA ALA A 150 9.38 -4.78 13.97
C ALA A 150 9.85 -6.23 13.67
N ALA A 151 9.03 -7.22 14.01
CA ALA A 151 9.32 -8.62 13.67
C ALA A 151 9.02 -8.93 12.19
N VAL A 152 8.17 -8.15 11.52
CA VAL A 152 7.76 -8.42 10.13
C VAL A 152 8.34 -7.47 9.10
N ALA A 153 8.84 -6.28 9.51
CA ALA A 153 9.37 -5.28 8.59
C ALA A 153 10.61 -4.58 9.16
N ASP A 154 11.55 -4.23 8.27
CA ASP A 154 12.77 -3.48 8.59
C ASP A 154 12.51 -1.97 8.60
N ALA A 155 11.46 -1.52 7.90
CA ALA A 155 10.98 -0.15 7.92
C ALA A 155 9.45 -0.14 8.01
N ILE A 156 8.90 0.84 8.73
CA ILE A 156 7.45 0.98 8.95
C ILE A 156 7.04 2.38 8.51
N VAL A 157 6.05 2.49 7.61
CA VAL A 157 5.49 3.76 7.13
C VAL A 157 3.98 3.71 7.30
N ILE A 158 3.49 4.40 8.32
CA ILE A 158 2.05 4.53 8.61
C ILE A 158 1.60 5.92 8.18
N SER A 159 0.53 6.00 7.40
CA SER A 159 0.08 7.23 6.75
C SER A 159 -0.25 8.35 7.74
N SER A 160 -0.81 8.03 8.92
CA SER A 160 -1.11 9.03 9.96
C SER A 160 0.14 9.63 10.60
N GLU A 161 1.27 8.90 10.62
CA GLU A 161 2.55 9.38 11.15
C GLU A 161 3.27 10.31 10.17
N VAL A 162 3.17 10.00 8.86
CA VAL A 162 3.86 10.76 7.81
C VAL A 162 2.98 11.83 7.17
N GLY A 163 1.68 11.91 7.52
CA GLY A 163 0.72 12.88 6.98
C GLY A 163 0.32 12.63 5.52
N ILE A 164 0.67 11.47 4.95
CA ILE A 164 0.52 11.15 3.52
C ILE A 164 0.00 9.72 3.38
N ARG A 165 -1.05 9.52 2.58
CA ARG A 165 -1.65 8.21 2.35
C ARG A 165 -1.39 7.67 0.94
N LYS A 166 -1.48 6.37 0.75
CA LYS A 166 -1.59 5.71 -0.56
C LYS A 166 -2.86 6.20 -1.28
N PRO A 167 -2.85 6.39 -2.60
CA PRO A 167 -1.81 6.05 -3.57
C PRO A 167 -0.84 7.21 -3.89
N SER A 168 -0.57 8.13 -2.95
CA SER A 168 0.43 9.19 -3.18
C SER A 168 1.81 8.59 -3.39
N ARG A 169 2.51 9.01 -4.47
CA ARG A 169 3.89 8.58 -4.75
C ARG A 169 4.85 8.82 -3.57
N ARG A 170 4.59 9.86 -2.79
CA ARG A 170 5.47 10.28 -1.68
C ARG A 170 5.55 9.24 -0.55
N ILE A 171 4.45 8.52 -0.26
CA ILE A 171 4.49 7.52 0.82
C ILE A 171 5.41 6.34 0.47
N TYR A 172 5.41 5.92 -0.79
CA TYR A 172 6.31 4.85 -1.28
C TYR A 172 7.76 5.32 -1.35
N ALA A 173 8.00 6.57 -1.76
CA ALA A 173 9.34 7.15 -1.74
C ALA A 173 9.92 7.21 -0.32
N ILE A 174 9.11 7.53 0.70
CA ILE A 174 9.52 7.47 2.11
C ILE A 174 9.91 6.03 2.51
N ALA A 175 9.16 5.02 2.06
CA ALA A 175 9.48 3.63 2.36
C ALA A 175 10.82 3.20 1.74
N CYS A 176 11.04 3.53 0.45
CA CYS A 176 12.32 3.26 -0.22
C CYS A 176 13.48 3.99 0.47
N GLN A 177 13.29 5.27 0.83
CA GLN A 177 14.29 6.04 1.57
C GLN A 177 14.64 5.41 2.93
N ARG A 178 13.64 4.91 3.70
CA ARG A 178 13.88 4.24 4.98
C ARG A 178 14.63 2.92 4.83
N LEU A 179 14.46 2.24 3.68
CA LEU A 179 15.22 1.03 3.35
C LEU A 179 16.58 1.32 2.71
N GLY A 180 16.86 2.56 2.30
CA GLY A 180 18.11 2.95 1.63
C GLY A 180 18.23 2.39 0.20
N ILE A 181 17.11 2.26 -0.52
CA ILE A 181 17.01 1.71 -1.88
C ILE A 181 16.39 2.71 -2.85
N ASP A 182 16.62 2.49 -4.15
CA ASP A 182 15.89 3.20 -5.20
C ASP A 182 14.51 2.56 -5.44
N PRO A 183 13.49 3.33 -5.86
CA PRO A 183 12.15 2.79 -6.11
C PRO A 183 12.13 1.62 -7.10
N GLU A 184 12.98 1.65 -8.13
CA GLU A 184 13.10 0.58 -9.13
C GLU A 184 13.58 -0.75 -8.55
N GLU A 185 14.16 -0.76 -7.35
CA GLU A 185 14.62 -1.95 -6.64
C GLU A 185 13.54 -2.56 -5.76
N ALA A 186 12.35 -1.94 -5.68
CA ALA A 186 11.24 -2.38 -4.83
C ALA A 186 10.10 -3.03 -5.61
N VAL A 187 9.35 -3.89 -4.90
CA VAL A 187 8.06 -4.45 -5.32
C VAL A 187 7.04 -4.18 -4.23
N MET A 188 5.89 -3.56 -4.59
CA MET A 188 4.76 -3.36 -3.68
C MET A 188 3.77 -4.52 -3.75
N ILE A 189 3.40 -5.08 -2.61
CA ILE A 189 2.32 -6.05 -2.43
C ILE A 189 1.13 -5.31 -1.81
N ASP A 190 0.00 -5.27 -2.51
CA ASP A 190 -1.21 -4.57 -2.06
C ASP A 190 -2.45 -5.27 -2.67
N ASP A 191 -3.58 -5.27 -1.97
CA ASP A 191 -4.84 -5.84 -2.46
C ASP A 191 -5.65 -4.87 -3.32
N LEU A 192 -5.24 -3.59 -3.39
CA LEU A 192 -5.90 -2.55 -4.17
C LEU A 192 -5.05 -2.12 -5.37
N GLN A 193 -5.55 -2.38 -6.58
CA GLN A 193 -4.86 -2.01 -7.82
C GLN A 193 -4.46 -0.52 -7.87
N GLN A 194 -5.32 0.38 -7.37
CA GLN A 194 -5.02 1.83 -7.35
C GLN A 194 -3.75 2.18 -6.55
N ASN A 195 -3.42 1.39 -5.52
CA ASN A 195 -2.20 1.58 -4.74
C ASN A 195 -0.97 1.12 -5.53
N LEU A 196 -1.09 -0.02 -6.23
CA LEU A 196 -0.05 -0.51 -7.14
C LEU A 196 0.20 0.48 -8.29
N ASP A 197 -0.85 1.05 -8.86
CA ASP A 197 -0.75 2.10 -9.89
C ASP A 197 -0.03 3.35 -9.36
N GLY A 198 -0.27 3.70 -8.10
CA GLY A 198 0.44 4.79 -7.42
C GLY A 198 1.94 4.52 -7.26
N ALA A 199 2.31 3.30 -6.87
CA ALA A 199 3.68 2.84 -6.71
C ALA A 199 4.42 2.75 -8.06
N ALA A 200 3.74 2.24 -9.10
CA ALA A 200 4.29 2.11 -10.45
C ALA A 200 4.73 3.45 -11.07
N ARG A 201 4.11 4.57 -10.66
CA ARG A 201 4.47 5.93 -11.15
C ARG A 201 5.87 6.38 -10.76
N ILE A 202 6.54 5.69 -9.86
CA ILE A 202 7.94 5.94 -9.47
C ILE A 202 8.83 4.71 -9.70
N GLY A 203 8.39 3.77 -10.54
CA GLY A 203 9.18 2.64 -10.96
C GLY A 203 9.08 1.39 -10.07
N ILE A 204 8.29 1.40 -8.98
CA ILE A 204 8.09 0.24 -8.11
C ILE A 204 7.28 -0.82 -8.84
N GLY A 205 7.74 -2.09 -8.81
CA GLY A 205 6.97 -3.23 -9.31
C GLY A 205 5.70 -3.47 -8.47
N GLY A 206 4.68 -4.13 -9.02
CA GLY A 206 3.44 -4.40 -8.31
C GLY A 206 3.04 -5.87 -8.31
N VAL A 207 2.60 -6.37 -7.15
CA VAL A 207 1.95 -7.67 -6.96
C VAL A 207 0.57 -7.43 -6.37
N LEU A 208 -0.48 -7.73 -7.14
CA LEU A 208 -1.84 -7.70 -6.64
C LEU A 208 -2.05 -8.92 -5.76
N HIS A 209 -2.24 -8.66 -4.47
CA HIS A 209 -2.40 -9.71 -3.47
C HIS A 209 -3.78 -10.37 -3.57
N THR A 210 -3.79 -11.68 -3.56
CA THR A 210 -5.01 -12.51 -3.44
C THR A 210 -4.86 -13.60 -2.38
N SER A 211 -3.63 -14.06 -2.16
CA SER A 211 -3.23 -15.01 -1.11
C SER A 211 -1.72 -15.02 -0.96
N ALA A 212 -1.21 -15.48 0.18
CA ALA A 212 0.22 -15.64 0.42
C ALA A 212 0.90 -16.55 -0.61
N ALA A 213 0.25 -17.65 -1.00
CA ALA A 213 0.77 -18.59 -1.99
C ALA A 213 0.90 -17.95 -3.39
N ASP A 214 -0.13 -17.20 -3.83
CA ASP A 214 -0.09 -16.48 -5.10
C ASP A 214 0.93 -15.35 -5.08
N THR A 215 1.05 -14.62 -3.98
CA THR A 215 2.05 -13.58 -3.79
C THR A 215 3.47 -14.15 -3.89
N ARG A 216 3.77 -15.26 -3.19
CA ARG A 216 5.06 -15.94 -3.27
C ARG A 216 5.39 -16.34 -4.70
N ARG A 217 4.43 -16.92 -5.42
CA ARG A 217 4.58 -17.30 -6.82
C ARG A 217 4.88 -16.10 -7.71
N GLN A 218 4.09 -15.02 -7.62
CA GLN A 218 4.30 -13.81 -8.43
C GLN A 218 5.65 -13.12 -8.14
N LEU A 219 6.10 -13.07 -6.88
CA LEU A 219 7.42 -12.56 -6.50
C LEU A 219 8.54 -13.34 -7.20
N ALA A 220 8.45 -14.68 -7.19
CA ALA A 220 9.46 -15.54 -7.81
C ALA A 220 9.44 -15.42 -9.35
N GLU A 221 8.26 -15.57 -9.98
CA GLU A 221 8.14 -15.65 -11.44
C GLU A 221 8.39 -14.31 -12.14
N ARG A 222 7.91 -13.19 -11.55
CA ARG A 222 7.95 -11.88 -12.21
C ARG A 222 9.14 -11.03 -11.81
N PHE A 223 9.69 -11.24 -10.62
CA PHE A 223 10.72 -10.38 -10.05
C PHE A 223 11.97 -11.12 -9.60
N GLY A 224 12.00 -12.45 -9.68
CA GLY A 224 13.14 -13.27 -9.22
C GLY A 224 13.35 -13.19 -7.69
N ILE A 225 12.32 -12.77 -6.95
CA ILE A 225 12.36 -12.68 -5.47
C ILE A 225 11.88 -14.01 -4.91
N THR A 226 12.80 -14.79 -4.38
CA THR A 226 12.52 -16.08 -3.72
C THR A 226 12.81 -15.98 -2.22
N ALA A 227 12.06 -16.78 -1.46
CA ALA A 227 12.17 -16.92 -0.01
C ALA A 227 12.13 -18.39 0.38
#